data_6f65c03b3e4656f9376e65e360ba8402
#
_entry.id   6f65c03b3e4656f9376e65e360ba8402
#
_cell.length_a   1.000
_cell.length_b   1.000
_cell.length_c   1.000
_cell.angle_alpha   90.00
_cell.angle_beta   90.00
_cell.angle_gamma   90.00
#
_symmetry.space_group_name_H-M   'P 1'
#
loop_
_entity.id
_entity.type
_entity.pdbx_description
1 polymer ?
#
loop_
_entity_poly.entity_id
_entity_poly.type
_entity_poly.pdbx_seq_one_letter_code
_entity_poly.pdbx_strand_id
1 'polypeptide(L)'
;MCKKILLLCVTALLFTACTSRTTQSESQMTSFTAGETKTDTASLFTLPADQIAHLQIAPAVRGSLPRVLRFTGSVAYNALATTPVFSAAGGPVREILVMPGDMVRAGQPLLTVNSPDYSQARSTYLKAKDALALADKNYKRAQDLFEHKAMAERDVQQAESDRDQAQADVESSTDVLRALGVSDPETTVKASATLLVPLLAPAKGEIVERLVGPGQLLQAGMTQCFTISDTGTVWVLINVYQSDLGSVHIGDPADITTDAYPEVFRGRISYIAPAVDPTTRTLQERIVTENPAHKLKKDMYVTATVRAGAVGNALLVPDAAVLRDTENQPFLYLQTGATQFARRLVTIGESSNGRTQITSGLKEGERVVGDGSLFLQFQNSLQH
;
A
#
# COMPACT_ATOMS: atom_id res chain seq x y z
N MET A 1 28.81 -39.84 -56.00
CA MET A 1 30.29 -39.98 -55.95
C MET A 1 30.65 -40.35 -54.54
N CYS A 2 30.80 -41.66 -54.33
CA CYS A 2 32.07 -42.43 -54.29
C CYS A 2 32.97 -41.93 -53.17
N LYS A 3 33.24 -42.66 -52.26
CA LYS A 3 34.02 -43.90 -51.96
C LYS A 3 34.50 -43.73 -50.51
N LYS A 4 34.70 -44.59 -49.63
CA LYS A 4 35.04 -46.00 -49.53
C LYS A 4 34.83 -46.35 -48.04
N ILE A 5 34.14 -47.35 -47.63
CA ILE A 5 34.35 -48.81 -47.64
C ILE A 5 35.73 -49.19 -47.08
N LEU A 6 35.60 -49.95 -45.98
CA LEU A 6 36.41 -51.15 -45.69
C LEU A 6 37.72 -50.96 -44.92
N LEU A 7 37.77 -51.50 -43.74
CA LEU A 7 38.74 -52.46 -43.26
C LEU A 7 38.35 -52.85 -41.82
N LEU A 8 37.75 -53.89 -41.65
CA LEU A 8 38.10 -55.32 -41.43
C LEU A 8 38.60 -55.60 -40.03
N CYS A 9 37.74 -56.29 -39.37
CA CYS A 9 37.95 -57.53 -38.63
C CYS A 9 39.36 -57.87 -38.18
N VAL A 10 39.31 -58.57 -37.07
CA VAL A 10 40.31 -59.44 -36.47
C VAL A 10 41.07 -58.88 -35.31
N THR A 11 40.58 -59.09 -34.13
CA THR A 11 41.22 -60.01 -33.18
C THR A 11 40.19 -60.40 -32.10
N ALA A 12 39.80 -61.64 -32.22
CA ALA A 12 39.04 -62.33 -31.21
C ALA A 12 39.97 -62.83 -30.12
N LEU A 13 39.36 -63.09 -28.98
CA LEU A 13 39.75 -64.10 -27.96
C LEU A 13 40.77 -63.65 -26.90
N LEU A 14 40.27 -63.86 -25.73
CA LEU A 14 40.87 -64.15 -24.42
C LEU A 14 40.79 -62.99 -23.43
N PHE A 15 39.76 -63.01 -22.61
CA PHE A 15 39.89 -63.32 -21.20
C PHE A 15 38.50 -63.37 -20.55
N THR A 16 38.01 -64.61 -20.35
CA THR A 16 37.01 -64.91 -19.35
C THR A 16 37.63 -64.77 -17.98
N ALA A 17 37.18 -63.76 -17.25
CA ALA A 17 37.31 -63.76 -15.78
C ALA A 17 35.98 -63.29 -15.20
N CYS A 18 35.24 -64.27 -14.69
CA CYS A 18 34.12 -64.11 -13.81
C CYS A 18 34.50 -63.30 -12.62
N THR A 19 33.82 -62.12 -12.44
CA THR A 19 33.50 -61.65 -11.12
C THR A 19 32.04 -61.20 -11.18
N SER A 20 31.18 -62.05 -10.64
CA SER A 20 29.81 -61.76 -10.30
C SER A 20 29.79 -60.61 -9.30
N ARG A 21 29.69 -59.38 -9.78
CA ARG A 21 29.31 -58.22 -8.96
C ARG A 21 27.79 -58.27 -8.81
N THR A 22 27.36 -58.73 -7.66
CA THR A 22 25.99 -58.63 -7.19
C THR A 22 25.59 -57.15 -7.28
N THR A 23 24.76 -56.82 -8.22
CA THR A 23 24.01 -55.58 -8.24
C THR A 23 23.07 -55.60 -7.04
N GLN A 24 23.52 -55.07 -5.91
CA GLN A 24 22.60 -54.72 -4.85
C GLN A 24 21.69 -53.63 -5.43
N SER A 25 20.43 -53.96 -5.51
CA SER A 25 19.36 -53.09 -5.94
C SER A 25 19.36 -51.85 -5.05
N GLU A 26 19.44 -50.63 -5.67
CA GLU A 26 19.31 -49.36 -5.01
C GLU A 26 18.02 -49.18 -4.16
N SER A 27 17.06 -50.10 -4.35
CA SER A 27 15.82 -50.14 -3.55
C SER A 27 16.02 -50.59 -2.09
N GLN A 28 17.21 -51.10 -1.71
CA GLN A 28 17.49 -51.48 -0.32
C GLN A 28 18.21 -50.35 0.49
N MET A 29 18.64 -49.28 -0.16
CA MET A 29 19.25 -48.14 0.54
C MET A 29 18.27 -47.09 1.06
N THR A 30 16.99 -47.18 0.73
CA THR A 30 15.96 -46.21 1.16
C THR A 30 14.84 -46.80 2.00
N SER A 31 15.02 -48.01 2.57
CA SER A 31 14.14 -48.42 3.66
C SER A 31 14.55 -47.69 4.92
N PHE A 32 14.05 -46.45 5.08
CA PHE A 32 13.92 -45.89 6.40
C PHE A 32 12.97 -46.81 7.16
N THR A 33 13.53 -47.71 7.95
CA THR A 33 12.78 -48.32 9.04
C THR A 33 12.38 -47.14 9.91
N ALA A 34 11.09 -46.83 9.97
CA ALA A 34 10.53 -45.92 10.93
C ALA A 34 11.07 -46.44 12.30
N GLY A 35 12.05 -45.69 12.84
CA GLY A 35 12.58 -45.98 14.16
C GLY A 35 11.40 -46.08 15.10
N GLU A 36 11.39 -47.08 15.91
CA GLU A 36 10.48 -47.27 17.00
C GLU A 36 10.12 -45.95 17.60
N THR A 37 8.86 -45.64 17.70
CA THR A 37 8.32 -44.58 18.47
C THR A 37 8.95 -44.69 19.85
N LYS A 38 10.01 -43.92 20.12
CA LYS A 38 10.56 -43.80 21.48
C LYS A 38 9.38 -43.41 22.33
N THR A 39 8.82 -44.37 23.06
CA THR A 39 7.86 -44.11 24.11
C THR A 39 8.55 -43.09 25.01
N ASP A 40 7.96 -41.93 25.09
CA ASP A 40 8.45 -40.80 25.83
C ASP A 40 8.46 -41.15 27.34
N THR A 41 9.50 -41.90 27.77
CA THR A 41 9.71 -42.17 29.16
C THR A 41 10.14 -40.85 29.77
N ALA A 42 9.18 -40.16 30.36
CA ALA A 42 9.40 -38.93 31.09
C ALA A 42 10.55 -39.16 32.03
N SER A 43 11.72 -38.51 31.80
CA SER A 43 12.82 -38.58 32.72
C SER A 43 12.39 -37.82 33.99
N LEU A 44 12.02 -38.61 35.03
CA LEU A 44 11.64 -38.11 36.34
C LEU A 44 12.91 -37.80 37.11
N PHE A 45 13.05 -36.59 37.57
CA PHE A 45 14.13 -36.21 38.48
C PHE A 45 13.58 -35.46 39.68
N THR A 46 14.29 -35.51 40.79
CA THR A 46 13.88 -34.91 42.07
C THR A 46 14.84 -33.78 42.44
N LEU A 47 14.28 -32.62 42.80
CA LEU A 47 15.07 -31.47 43.27
C LEU A 47 15.00 -31.33 44.78
N PRO A 48 16.10 -30.88 45.42
CA PRO A 48 16.09 -30.43 46.82
C PRO A 48 15.12 -29.26 47.01
N ALA A 49 14.51 -29.18 48.20
CA ALA A 49 13.47 -28.20 48.48
C ALA A 49 13.95 -26.73 48.43
N ASP A 50 15.21 -26.46 48.72
CA ASP A 50 15.89 -25.17 48.66
C ASP A 50 16.03 -24.66 47.21
N GLN A 51 16.19 -25.56 46.25
CA GLN A 51 16.29 -25.22 44.81
C GLN A 51 14.95 -24.93 44.16
N ILE A 52 13.89 -25.50 44.68
CA ILE A 52 12.51 -25.27 44.16
C ILE A 52 12.08 -23.81 44.36
N ALA A 53 12.60 -23.15 45.42
CA ALA A 53 12.30 -21.74 45.70
C ALA A 53 12.73 -20.78 44.57
N HIS A 54 13.63 -21.19 43.68
CA HIS A 54 14.10 -20.42 42.53
C HIS A 54 13.31 -20.69 41.26
N LEU A 55 12.31 -21.56 41.30
CA LEU A 55 11.48 -21.92 40.15
C LEU A 55 10.14 -21.20 40.20
N GLN A 56 9.79 -20.56 39.11
CA GLN A 56 8.41 -20.07 38.95
C GLN A 56 7.56 -21.13 38.23
N ILE A 57 6.57 -21.63 38.94
CA ILE A 57 5.68 -22.65 38.46
C ILE A 57 4.33 -22.00 38.10
N ALA A 58 3.92 -22.17 36.88
CA ALA A 58 2.66 -21.61 36.36
C ALA A 58 1.74 -22.74 35.83
N PRO A 59 0.43 -22.65 36.05
CA PRO A 59 -0.49 -23.58 35.43
C PRO A 59 -0.61 -23.31 33.93
N ALA A 60 -0.74 -24.36 33.13
CA ALA A 60 -1.15 -24.24 31.75
C ALA A 60 -2.64 -23.85 31.70
N VAL A 61 -2.94 -22.68 31.14
CA VAL A 61 -4.30 -22.11 31.12
C VAL A 61 -4.79 -21.92 29.69
N ARG A 62 -6.08 -22.11 29.49
CA ARG A 62 -6.67 -21.74 28.19
C ARG A 62 -6.95 -20.24 28.15
N GLY A 63 -6.63 -19.66 27.01
CA GLY A 63 -6.81 -18.24 26.80
C GLY A 63 -6.84 -17.87 25.32
N SER A 64 -7.03 -16.59 25.08
CA SER A 64 -6.90 -16.00 23.74
C SER A 64 -5.46 -15.49 23.57
N LEU A 65 -4.80 -15.94 22.52
CA LEU A 65 -3.45 -15.49 22.14
C LEU A 65 -3.58 -14.50 20.97
N PRO A 66 -3.26 -13.21 21.16
CA PRO A 66 -3.29 -12.25 20.06
C PRO A 66 -2.28 -12.64 18.98
N ARG A 67 -2.74 -12.71 17.74
CA ARG A 67 -1.86 -12.94 16.60
C ARG A 67 -1.32 -11.61 16.10
N VAL A 68 -0.01 -11.47 16.13
CA VAL A 68 0.69 -10.25 15.71
C VAL A 68 1.61 -10.59 14.55
N LEU A 69 1.31 -10.03 13.39
CA LEU A 69 2.10 -10.25 12.17
C LEU A 69 2.88 -8.98 11.84
N ARG A 70 4.11 -9.14 11.37
CA ARG A 70 4.97 -8.04 10.97
C ARG A 70 5.26 -8.11 9.49
N PHE A 71 4.96 -7.04 8.79
CA PHE A 71 5.18 -6.91 7.35
C PHE A 71 6.01 -5.68 7.05
N THR A 72 6.86 -5.78 6.04
CA THR A 72 7.54 -4.63 5.48
C THR A 72 6.68 -4.01 4.37
N GLY A 73 6.78 -2.71 4.23
CA GLY A 73 6.04 -1.99 3.21
C GLY A 73 6.65 -0.63 2.89
N SER A 74 5.98 0.12 2.05
CA SER A 74 6.35 1.48 1.68
C SER A 74 5.15 2.42 1.76
N VAL A 75 5.43 3.69 2.02
CA VAL A 75 4.43 4.75 2.04
C VAL A 75 4.12 5.19 0.62
N ALA A 76 2.85 5.36 0.30
CA ALA A 76 2.37 5.93 -0.96
C ALA A 76 1.38 7.07 -0.68
N TYR A 77 1.23 7.98 -1.62
CA TYR A 77 0.15 8.95 -1.52
C TYR A 77 -1.21 8.27 -1.59
N ASN A 78 -2.18 8.85 -0.91
CA ASN A 78 -3.58 8.43 -1.06
C ASN A 78 -4.06 8.80 -2.48
N ALA A 79 -4.15 7.82 -3.36
CA ALA A 79 -4.55 8.05 -4.75
C ALA A 79 -5.95 8.66 -4.89
N LEU A 80 -6.85 8.46 -3.91
CA LEU A 80 -8.18 9.08 -3.90
C LEU A 80 -8.14 10.57 -3.53
N ALA A 81 -7.05 11.00 -2.90
CA ALA A 81 -6.81 12.39 -2.50
C ALA A 81 -5.66 13.04 -3.27
N THR A 82 -5.24 12.41 -4.38
CA THR A 82 -4.15 12.87 -5.25
C THR A 82 -4.73 13.26 -6.60
N THR A 83 -4.48 14.49 -7.02
CA THR A 83 -5.02 15.07 -8.24
C THR A 83 -3.88 15.48 -9.17
N PRO A 84 -3.74 14.87 -10.35
CA PRO A 84 -2.86 15.38 -11.38
C PRO A 84 -3.46 16.65 -12.00
N VAL A 85 -2.63 17.67 -12.18
CA VAL A 85 -3.05 18.97 -12.73
C VAL A 85 -2.50 19.11 -14.13
N PHE A 86 -3.42 19.14 -15.11
CA PHE A 86 -3.09 19.33 -16.51
C PHE A 86 -3.36 20.76 -16.94
N SER A 87 -2.59 21.27 -17.91
CA SER A 87 -2.84 22.59 -18.48
C SER A 87 -4.06 22.56 -19.38
N ALA A 88 -5.05 23.42 -19.10
CA ALA A 88 -6.20 23.61 -19.99
C ALA A 88 -5.86 24.42 -21.27
N ALA A 89 -4.78 25.23 -21.22
CA ALA A 89 -4.33 26.08 -22.29
C ALA A 89 -2.95 25.66 -22.83
N GLY A 90 -2.77 25.69 -24.14
CA GLY A 90 -1.47 25.49 -24.80
C GLY A 90 -0.64 26.76 -24.80
N GLY A 91 0.70 26.61 -24.77
CA GLY A 91 1.63 27.73 -24.86
C GLY A 91 2.85 27.61 -23.92
N PRO A 92 3.83 28.51 -24.03
CA PRO A 92 4.99 28.51 -23.15
C PRO A 92 4.63 28.97 -21.72
N VAL A 93 5.21 28.27 -20.73
CA VAL A 93 5.14 28.66 -19.31
C VAL A 93 5.87 29.99 -19.14
N ARG A 94 5.17 30.97 -18.60
CA ARG A 94 5.77 32.29 -18.33
C ARG A 94 6.36 32.37 -16.94
N GLU A 95 5.58 31.97 -15.95
CA GLU A 95 5.97 32.08 -14.54
C GLU A 95 5.39 30.89 -13.78
N ILE A 96 6.11 30.40 -12.80
CA ILE A 96 5.69 29.36 -11.87
C ILE A 96 5.60 29.99 -10.49
N LEU A 97 4.42 29.92 -9.87
CA LEU A 97 4.07 30.64 -8.64
C LEU A 97 4.19 29.77 -7.38
N VAL A 98 4.37 28.46 -7.56
CA VAL A 98 4.40 27.46 -6.47
C VAL A 98 5.56 26.48 -6.64
N MET A 99 6.00 25.90 -5.53
CA MET A 99 7.06 24.91 -5.48
C MET A 99 6.57 23.61 -4.82
N PRO A 100 7.25 22.47 -5.06
CA PRO A 100 7.01 21.28 -4.27
C PRO A 100 7.16 21.53 -2.77
N GLY A 101 6.17 21.08 -1.99
CA GLY A 101 6.06 21.37 -0.55
C GLY A 101 5.08 22.48 -0.19
N ASP A 102 4.67 23.33 -1.15
CA ASP A 102 3.71 24.38 -0.89
C ASP A 102 2.28 23.82 -0.70
N MET A 103 1.58 24.38 0.29
CA MET A 103 0.15 24.12 0.49
C MET A 103 -0.68 25.07 -0.35
N VAL A 104 -1.56 24.51 -1.18
CA VAL A 104 -2.43 25.29 -2.08
C VAL A 104 -3.90 25.08 -1.76
N ARG A 105 -4.72 26.08 -2.12
CA ARG A 105 -6.19 26.02 -2.04
C ARG A 105 -6.79 25.82 -3.43
N ALA A 106 -7.98 25.25 -3.50
CA ALA A 106 -8.73 25.20 -4.75
C ALA A 106 -8.91 26.62 -5.33
N GLY A 107 -8.66 26.75 -6.64
CA GLY A 107 -8.70 28.05 -7.34
C GLY A 107 -7.44 28.92 -7.20
N GLN A 108 -6.44 28.49 -6.45
CA GLN A 108 -5.18 29.22 -6.34
C GLN A 108 -4.34 29.09 -7.63
N PRO A 109 -3.78 30.19 -8.18
CA PRO A 109 -2.93 30.12 -9.36
C PRO A 109 -1.60 29.42 -9.04
N LEU A 110 -1.22 28.47 -9.90
CA LEU A 110 0.00 27.66 -9.79
C LEU A 110 1.09 28.12 -10.73
N LEU A 111 0.73 28.43 -11.97
CA LEU A 111 1.62 28.99 -12.97
C LEU A 111 0.82 29.84 -13.97
N THR A 112 1.52 30.59 -14.82
CA THR A 112 0.92 31.34 -15.92
C THR A 112 1.45 30.87 -17.26
N VAL A 113 0.54 30.76 -18.25
CA VAL A 113 0.82 30.32 -19.61
C VAL A 113 0.56 31.47 -20.58
N ASN A 114 1.47 31.70 -21.52
CA ASN A 114 1.20 32.61 -22.63
C ASN A 114 0.49 31.84 -23.75
N SER A 115 -0.86 31.95 -23.81
CA SER A 115 -1.67 31.12 -24.70
C SER A 115 -2.20 31.92 -25.91
N PRO A 116 -1.84 31.52 -27.14
CA PRO A 116 -2.44 32.07 -28.36
C PRO A 116 -3.95 31.80 -28.43
N ASP A 117 -4.40 30.60 -27.97
CA ASP A 117 -5.81 30.23 -27.97
C ASP A 117 -6.64 31.13 -27.06
N TYR A 118 -6.10 31.50 -25.90
CA TYR A 118 -6.73 32.48 -25.01
C TYR A 118 -6.84 33.86 -25.69
N SER A 119 -5.79 34.29 -26.39
CA SER A 119 -5.79 35.56 -27.11
C SER A 119 -6.91 35.62 -28.15
N GLN A 120 -7.08 34.54 -28.90
CA GLN A 120 -8.15 34.43 -29.92
C GLN A 120 -9.52 34.37 -29.25
N ALA A 121 -9.73 33.55 -28.24
CA ALA A 121 -10.98 33.43 -27.51
C ALA A 121 -11.39 34.77 -26.88
N ARG A 122 -10.42 35.48 -26.25
CA ARG A 122 -10.64 36.83 -25.71
C ARG A 122 -11.09 37.83 -26.78
N SER A 123 -10.44 37.81 -27.96
CA SER A 123 -10.83 38.69 -29.07
C SER A 123 -12.27 38.41 -29.56
N THR A 124 -12.61 37.13 -29.67
CA THR A 124 -13.97 36.69 -30.06
C THR A 124 -15.01 37.14 -29.04
N TYR A 125 -14.76 36.96 -27.74
CA TYR A 125 -15.63 37.40 -26.66
C TYR A 125 -15.85 38.92 -26.67
N LEU A 126 -14.79 39.71 -26.83
CA LEU A 126 -14.93 41.19 -26.90
C LEU A 126 -15.77 41.62 -28.09
N LYS A 127 -15.59 41.00 -29.31
CA LYS A 127 -16.38 41.28 -30.48
C LYS A 127 -17.86 40.92 -30.27
N ALA A 128 -18.12 39.74 -29.67
CA ALA A 128 -19.48 39.31 -29.36
C ALA A 128 -20.19 40.28 -28.41
N LYS A 129 -19.46 40.74 -27.37
CA LYS A 129 -19.95 41.70 -26.37
C LYS A 129 -20.29 43.05 -27.00
N ASP A 130 -19.43 43.59 -27.90
CA ASP A 130 -19.69 44.83 -28.64
C ASP A 130 -20.88 44.68 -29.57
N ALA A 131 -21.03 43.53 -30.26
CA ALA A 131 -22.16 43.20 -31.11
C ALA A 131 -23.48 43.19 -30.32
N LEU A 132 -23.49 42.54 -29.15
CA LEU A 132 -24.65 42.51 -28.25
C LEU A 132 -25.05 43.93 -27.82
N ALA A 133 -24.06 44.74 -27.40
CA ALA A 133 -24.31 46.13 -26.99
C ALA A 133 -24.90 47.00 -28.11
N LEU A 134 -24.55 46.71 -29.39
CA LEU A 134 -25.14 47.35 -30.54
C LEU A 134 -26.56 46.83 -30.80
N ALA A 135 -26.78 45.50 -30.79
CA ALA A 135 -28.06 44.86 -30.97
C ALA A 135 -29.10 45.32 -29.93
N ASP A 136 -28.68 45.41 -28.64
CA ASP A 136 -29.51 45.95 -27.54
C ASP A 136 -29.96 47.39 -27.81
N LYS A 137 -29.05 48.24 -28.29
CA LYS A 137 -29.42 49.63 -28.64
C LYS A 137 -30.40 49.68 -29.82
N ASN A 138 -30.19 48.84 -30.81
CA ASN A 138 -31.08 48.76 -31.98
C ASN A 138 -32.47 48.25 -31.59
N TYR A 139 -32.55 47.22 -30.79
CA TYR A 139 -33.79 46.66 -30.28
C TYR A 139 -34.57 47.68 -29.45
N LYS A 140 -33.93 48.35 -28.51
CA LYS A 140 -34.54 49.45 -27.71
C LYS A 140 -35.07 50.55 -28.59
N ARG A 141 -34.32 50.95 -29.63
CA ARG A 141 -34.76 51.98 -30.58
C ARG A 141 -35.96 51.49 -31.42
N ALA A 142 -35.94 50.21 -31.85
CA ALA A 142 -37.05 49.63 -32.57
C ALA A 142 -38.33 49.55 -31.74
N GLN A 143 -38.25 49.21 -30.47
CA GLN A 143 -39.37 49.26 -29.51
C GLN A 143 -39.92 50.65 -29.34
N ASP A 144 -39.08 51.66 -29.10
CA ASP A 144 -39.52 53.06 -28.95
C ASP A 144 -40.24 53.57 -30.22
N LEU A 145 -39.70 53.30 -31.42
CA LEU A 145 -40.32 53.69 -32.66
C LEU A 145 -41.64 52.94 -32.93
N PHE A 146 -41.75 51.69 -32.49
CA PHE A 146 -43.00 50.92 -32.62
C PHE A 146 -44.08 51.49 -31.67
N GLU A 147 -43.76 51.78 -30.44
CA GLU A 147 -44.68 52.40 -29.49
C GLU A 147 -45.23 53.74 -30.03
N HIS A 148 -44.40 54.50 -30.78
CA HIS A 148 -44.81 55.73 -31.45
C HIS A 148 -45.40 55.50 -32.85
N LYS A 149 -45.71 54.24 -33.23
CA LYS A 149 -46.29 53.86 -34.54
C LYS A 149 -45.45 54.27 -35.76
N ALA A 150 -44.14 54.36 -35.60
CA ALA A 150 -43.19 54.76 -36.63
C ALA A 150 -42.42 53.57 -37.25
N MET A 151 -42.69 52.35 -36.77
CA MET A 151 -42.02 51.13 -37.23
C MET A 151 -43.03 49.96 -37.29
N ALA A 152 -42.80 48.99 -38.20
CA ALA A 152 -43.60 47.80 -38.31
C ALA A 152 -43.20 46.75 -37.25
N GLU A 153 -44.15 45.93 -36.76
CA GLU A 153 -43.95 44.88 -35.79
C GLU A 153 -42.89 43.85 -36.24
N ARG A 154 -42.87 43.49 -37.51
CA ARG A 154 -41.86 42.61 -38.10
C ARG A 154 -40.43 43.08 -37.89
N ASP A 155 -40.21 44.43 -37.94
CA ASP A 155 -38.87 45.00 -37.81
C ASP A 155 -38.40 45.00 -36.33
N VAL A 156 -39.38 45.09 -35.40
CA VAL A 156 -39.09 44.89 -33.93
C VAL A 156 -38.73 43.45 -33.67
N GLN A 157 -39.52 42.51 -34.22
CA GLN A 157 -39.24 41.05 -34.10
C GLN A 157 -37.85 40.68 -34.68
N GLN A 158 -37.46 41.29 -35.80
CA GLN A 158 -36.14 41.10 -36.38
C GLN A 158 -35.05 41.63 -35.45
N ALA A 159 -35.22 42.84 -34.91
CA ALA A 159 -34.25 43.44 -33.97
C ALA A 159 -34.16 42.63 -32.66
N GLU A 160 -35.24 42.01 -32.20
CA GLU A 160 -35.26 41.08 -31.07
C GLU A 160 -34.45 39.80 -31.36
N SER A 161 -34.72 39.19 -32.55
CA SER A 161 -33.97 38.01 -32.98
C SER A 161 -32.48 38.28 -33.13
N ASP A 162 -32.09 39.44 -33.67
CA ASP A 162 -30.67 39.85 -33.79
C ASP A 162 -30.02 40.02 -32.43
N ARG A 163 -30.75 40.57 -31.44
CA ARG A 163 -30.25 40.67 -30.04
C ARG A 163 -30.06 39.30 -29.40
N ASP A 164 -31.04 38.41 -29.55
CA ASP A 164 -31.01 37.07 -28.97
C ASP A 164 -29.89 36.25 -29.60
N GLN A 165 -29.63 36.40 -30.89
CA GLN A 165 -28.47 35.79 -31.54
C GLN A 165 -27.15 36.34 -30.99
N ALA A 166 -27.02 37.66 -30.82
CA ALA A 166 -25.82 38.27 -30.25
C ALA A 166 -25.59 37.87 -28.77
N GLN A 167 -26.67 37.65 -28.02
CA GLN A 167 -26.62 37.13 -26.66
C GLN A 167 -26.06 35.69 -26.64
N ALA A 168 -26.55 34.82 -27.52
CA ALA A 168 -26.08 33.45 -27.66
C ALA A 168 -24.57 33.40 -28.04
N ASP A 169 -24.11 34.33 -28.88
CA ASP A 169 -22.70 34.43 -29.28
C ASP A 169 -21.80 34.83 -28.07
N VAL A 170 -22.29 35.73 -27.21
CA VAL A 170 -21.59 36.07 -25.94
C VAL A 170 -21.51 34.86 -25.01
N GLU A 171 -22.61 34.13 -24.84
CA GLU A 171 -22.67 32.94 -24.01
C GLU A 171 -21.69 31.86 -24.51
N SER A 172 -21.71 31.56 -25.79
CA SER A 172 -20.81 30.61 -26.43
C SER A 172 -19.34 31.01 -26.27
N SER A 173 -18.99 32.27 -26.51
CA SER A 173 -17.62 32.76 -26.34
C SER A 173 -17.18 32.79 -24.87
N THR A 174 -18.10 32.98 -23.92
CA THR A 174 -17.87 32.89 -22.47
C THR A 174 -17.51 31.46 -22.08
N ASP A 175 -18.23 30.46 -22.62
CA ASP A 175 -18.00 29.06 -22.33
C ASP A 175 -16.63 28.58 -22.87
N VAL A 176 -16.20 29.09 -24.02
CA VAL A 176 -14.86 28.84 -24.54
C VAL A 176 -13.78 29.40 -23.58
N LEU A 177 -13.95 30.61 -23.04
CA LEU A 177 -13.02 31.18 -22.07
C LEU A 177 -12.98 30.39 -20.75
N ARG A 178 -14.15 29.91 -20.28
CA ARG A 178 -14.24 29.05 -19.08
C ARG A 178 -13.52 27.71 -19.30
N ALA A 179 -13.68 27.11 -20.47
CA ALA A 179 -12.96 25.88 -20.82
C ALA A 179 -11.44 26.05 -20.82
N LEU A 180 -10.94 27.26 -21.12
CA LEU A 180 -9.52 27.63 -21.02
C LEU A 180 -9.06 27.96 -19.58
N GLY A 181 -9.94 27.82 -18.57
CA GLY A 181 -9.61 28.05 -17.17
C GLY A 181 -9.87 29.46 -16.65
N VAL A 182 -10.57 30.30 -17.42
CA VAL A 182 -10.96 31.66 -17.00
C VAL A 182 -12.32 31.58 -16.29
N SER A 183 -12.31 31.57 -14.97
CA SER A 183 -13.54 31.41 -14.15
C SER A 183 -14.52 32.57 -14.32
N ASP A 184 -14.02 33.79 -14.42
CA ASP A 184 -14.80 35.01 -14.65
C ASP A 184 -14.22 35.78 -15.83
N PRO A 185 -14.75 35.59 -17.05
CA PRO A 185 -14.30 36.29 -18.24
C PRO A 185 -14.50 37.78 -18.18
N GLU A 186 -15.53 38.27 -17.51
CA GLU A 186 -15.85 39.69 -17.51
C GLU A 186 -14.84 40.54 -16.72
N THR A 187 -14.46 40.07 -15.53
CA THR A 187 -13.44 40.72 -14.70
C THR A 187 -12.03 40.49 -15.22
N THR A 188 -11.73 39.27 -15.65
CA THR A 188 -10.40 38.87 -16.12
C THR A 188 -10.03 39.58 -17.43
N VAL A 189 -10.95 39.69 -18.38
CA VAL A 189 -10.71 40.32 -19.67
C VAL A 189 -10.54 41.82 -19.52
N LYS A 190 -11.24 42.48 -18.58
CA LYS A 190 -11.08 43.88 -18.27
C LYS A 190 -9.78 44.20 -17.53
N ALA A 191 -9.37 43.30 -16.59
CA ALA A 191 -8.21 43.53 -15.72
C ALA A 191 -6.86 43.20 -16.40
N SER A 192 -6.83 42.29 -17.36
CA SER A 192 -5.58 41.83 -17.96
C SER A 192 -5.37 42.32 -19.38
N ALA A 193 -4.45 43.30 -19.51
CA ALA A 193 -3.83 43.58 -20.80
C ALA A 193 -2.88 42.50 -21.25
N THR A 194 -2.54 41.55 -20.37
CA THR A 194 -1.59 40.44 -20.61
C THR A 194 -2.31 39.21 -21.14
N LEU A 195 -1.69 38.55 -22.10
CA LEU A 195 -2.16 37.28 -22.71
C LEU A 195 -1.88 36.05 -21.85
N LEU A 196 -1.77 36.22 -20.54
CA LEU A 196 -1.42 35.19 -19.60
C LEU A 196 -2.65 34.54 -19.00
N VAL A 197 -2.71 33.22 -19.12
CA VAL A 197 -3.75 32.38 -18.50
C VAL A 197 -3.18 31.73 -17.25
N PRO A 198 -3.79 31.91 -16.09
CA PRO A 198 -3.38 31.20 -14.90
C PRO A 198 -3.86 29.75 -14.95
N LEU A 199 -2.99 28.78 -14.64
CA LEU A 199 -3.37 27.43 -14.30
C LEU A 199 -3.77 27.39 -12.83
N LEU A 200 -5.02 27.07 -12.54
CA LEU A 200 -5.57 27.05 -11.18
C LEU A 200 -5.50 25.66 -10.57
N ALA A 201 -5.32 25.59 -9.25
CA ALA A 201 -5.40 24.33 -8.50
C ALA A 201 -6.84 23.80 -8.52
N PRO A 202 -7.10 22.56 -8.97
CA PRO A 202 -8.44 21.98 -8.96
C PRO A 202 -8.92 21.57 -7.56
N ALA A 203 -7.97 21.33 -6.64
CA ALA A 203 -8.23 20.88 -5.27
C ALA A 203 -7.25 21.53 -4.30
N LYS A 204 -7.58 21.50 -3.01
CA LYS A 204 -6.65 21.85 -1.94
C LYS A 204 -5.66 20.71 -1.70
N GLY A 205 -4.44 21.00 -1.27
CA GLY A 205 -3.44 20.01 -0.89
C GLY A 205 -2.02 20.55 -0.97
N GLU A 206 -1.07 19.68 -0.82
CA GLU A 206 0.37 19.96 -0.98
C GLU A 206 0.79 19.69 -2.43
N ILE A 207 1.60 20.55 -3.01
CA ILE A 207 2.26 20.28 -4.29
C ILE A 207 3.33 19.22 -4.04
N VAL A 208 3.05 17.99 -4.45
CA VAL A 208 3.98 16.88 -4.23
C VAL A 208 4.97 16.68 -5.38
N GLU A 209 4.58 17.09 -6.58
CA GLU A 209 5.45 17.01 -7.77
C GLU A 209 5.21 18.20 -8.68
N ARG A 210 6.29 18.71 -9.26
CA ARG A 210 6.30 19.70 -10.36
C ARG A 210 7.01 19.08 -11.55
N LEU A 211 6.27 18.95 -12.65
CA LEU A 211 6.72 18.25 -13.86
C LEU A 211 7.07 19.19 -15.00
N VAL A 212 6.94 20.50 -14.79
CA VAL A 212 7.19 21.53 -15.82
C VAL A 212 8.18 22.57 -15.34
N GLY A 213 8.89 23.16 -16.30
CA GLY A 213 9.86 24.23 -16.08
C GLY A 213 9.45 25.56 -16.73
N PRO A 214 10.07 26.70 -16.31
CA PRO A 214 9.88 27.97 -16.99
C PRO A 214 10.27 27.91 -18.46
N GLY A 215 9.47 28.52 -19.33
CA GLY A 215 9.69 28.50 -20.79
C GLY A 215 9.28 27.21 -21.51
N GLN A 216 8.90 26.16 -20.79
CA GLN A 216 8.44 24.91 -21.40
C GLN A 216 7.14 25.13 -22.15
N LEU A 217 7.02 24.54 -23.34
CA LEU A 217 5.80 24.57 -24.15
C LEU A 217 4.81 23.50 -23.62
N LEU A 218 3.63 23.94 -23.22
CA LEU A 218 2.53 23.08 -22.78
C LEU A 218 1.59 22.76 -23.92
N GLN A 219 1.05 21.54 -23.91
CA GLN A 219 -0.03 21.11 -24.79
C GLN A 219 -1.32 21.02 -23.96
N ALA A 220 -2.37 21.69 -24.42
CA ALA A 220 -3.67 21.70 -23.75
C ALA A 220 -4.22 20.29 -23.54
N GLY A 221 -4.64 19.98 -22.31
CA GLY A 221 -5.20 18.69 -21.92
C GLY A 221 -4.23 17.52 -21.88
N MET A 222 -2.97 17.67 -22.30
CA MET A 222 -1.99 16.58 -22.38
C MET A 222 -0.81 16.73 -21.44
N THR A 223 -0.34 17.96 -21.20
CA THR A 223 0.83 18.18 -20.33
C THR A 223 0.40 18.26 -18.89
N GLN A 224 0.82 17.26 -18.09
CA GLN A 224 0.71 17.30 -16.64
C GLN A 224 1.75 18.28 -16.08
N CYS A 225 1.29 19.25 -15.32
CA CYS A 225 2.14 20.31 -14.77
C CYS A 225 2.53 20.04 -13.32
N PHE A 226 1.56 19.61 -12.52
CA PHE A 226 1.73 19.36 -11.09
C PHE A 226 0.98 18.12 -10.64
N THR A 227 1.36 17.61 -9.49
CA THR A 227 0.56 16.66 -8.72
C THR A 227 0.26 17.29 -7.37
N ILE A 228 -1.03 17.40 -7.03
CA ILE A 228 -1.51 17.89 -5.73
C ILE A 228 -2.01 16.69 -4.94
N SER A 229 -1.62 16.56 -3.67
CA SER A 229 -2.08 15.49 -2.79
C SER A 229 -2.45 16.03 -1.41
N ASP A 230 -3.52 15.50 -0.82
CA ASP A 230 -3.76 15.68 0.61
C ASP A 230 -2.86 14.68 1.36
N THR A 231 -1.75 15.19 1.91
CA THR A 231 -0.76 14.39 2.63
C THR A 231 -1.12 14.16 4.10
N GLY A 232 -2.29 14.62 4.56
CA GLY A 232 -2.82 14.36 5.91
C GLY A 232 -3.22 12.90 6.14
N THR A 233 -3.46 12.15 5.05
CA THR A 233 -3.63 10.70 5.05
C THR A 233 -2.73 10.08 3.99
N VAL A 234 -2.08 8.99 4.33
CA VAL A 234 -1.22 8.23 3.42
C VAL A 234 -1.63 6.77 3.35
N TRP A 235 -1.26 6.12 2.30
CA TRP A 235 -1.35 4.68 2.18
C TRP A 235 -0.03 4.05 2.54
N VAL A 236 -0.07 2.99 3.32
CA VAL A 236 1.05 2.08 3.54
C VAL A 236 0.74 0.81 2.78
N LEU A 237 1.55 0.51 1.80
CA LEU A 237 1.45 -0.68 0.96
C LEU A 237 2.38 -1.74 1.55
N ILE A 238 1.79 -2.80 2.10
CA ILE A 238 2.53 -3.91 2.70
C ILE A 238 2.48 -5.14 1.80
N ASN A 239 3.51 -5.98 1.90
CA ASN A 239 3.60 -7.23 1.17
C ASN A 239 3.33 -8.39 2.13
N VAL A 240 2.20 -9.07 1.93
CA VAL A 240 1.74 -10.20 2.77
C VAL A 240 2.03 -11.49 2.03
N TYR A 241 2.68 -12.43 2.72
CA TYR A 241 2.94 -13.76 2.16
C TYR A 241 1.67 -14.61 2.11
N GLN A 242 1.58 -15.51 1.15
CA GLN A 242 0.42 -16.38 0.98
C GLN A 242 0.10 -17.22 2.23
N SER A 243 1.13 -17.58 3.03
CA SER A 243 0.97 -18.30 4.31
C SER A 243 0.17 -17.51 5.36
N ASP A 244 0.24 -16.19 5.32
CA ASP A 244 -0.34 -15.32 6.34
C ASP A 244 -1.70 -14.74 5.93
N LEU A 245 -2.05 -14.91 4.65
CA LEU A 245 -3.26 -14.32 4.06
C LEU A 245 -4.55 -14.72 4.79
N GLY A 246 -4.65 -15.98 5.21
CA GLY A 246 -5.83 -16.47 5.94
C GLY A 246 -6.03 -15.84 7.32
N SER A 247 -5.07 -15.06 7.80
CA SER A 247 -5.07 -14.44 9.12
C SER A 247 -5.33 -12.94 9.08
N VAL A 248 -5.15 -12.30 7.94
CA VAL A 248 -5.26 -10.85 7.77
C VAL A 248 -6.61 -10.51 7.15
N HIS A 249 -7.32 -9.53 7.74
CA HIS A 249 -8.65 -9.13 7.31
C HIS A 249 -8.77 -7.63 7.16
N ILE A 250 -9.68 -7.22 6.28
CA ILE A 250 -10.02 -5.79 6.14
C ILE A 250 -10.57 -5.29 7.49
N GLY A 251 -10.04 -4.16 7.94
CA GLY A 251 -10.38 -3.55 9.23
C GLY A 251 -9.38 -3.84 10.34
N ASP A 252 -8.47 -4.79 10.17
CA ASP A 252 -7.45 -5.10 11.18
C ASP A 252 -6.61 -3.87 11.49
N PRO A 253 -6.40 -3.57 12.77
CA PRO A 253 -5.56 -2.45 13.19
C PRO A 253 -4.08 -2.78 12.96
N ALA A 254 -3.34 -1.79 12.50
CA ALA A 254 -1.92 -1.88 12.24
C ALA A 254 -1.17 -0.71 12.90
N ASP A 255 -0.08 -1.04 13.57
CA ASP A 255 0.88 -0.09 14.11
C ASP A 255 2.05 0.00 13.13
N ILE A 256 2.31 1.21 12.61
CA ILE A 256 3.33 1.46 11.59
C ILE A 256 4.51 2.17 12.24
N THR A 257 5.69 1.63 12.06
CA THR A 257 6.96 2.16 12.56
C THR A 257 7.93 2.40 11.42
N THR A 258 8.80 3.40 11.56
CA THR A 258 9.87 3.72 10.62
C THR A 258 11.12 4.09 11.39
N ASP A 259 12.28 3.84 10.81
CA ASP A 259 13.57 4.19 11.42
C ASP A 259 13.80 5.71 11.48
N ALA A 260 13.05 6.48 10.68
CA ALA A 260 13.18 7.94 10.65
C ALA A 260 12.60 8.64 11.88
N TYR A 261 11.62 8.02 12.55
CA TYR A 261 10.91 8.62 13.68
C TYR A 261 10.60 7.56 14.75
N PRO A 262 10.73 7.90 16.05
CA PRO A 262 10.43 6.95 17.14
C PRO A 262 8.92 6.77 17.38
N GLU A 263 8.08 7.53 16.70
CA GLU A 263 6.62 7.53 16.84
C GLU A 263 6.00 6.33 16.14
N VAL A 264 4.89 5.86 16.69
CA VAL A 264 4.06 4.81 16.08
C VAL A 264 2.87 5.48 15.40
N PHE A 265 2.74 5.26 14.10
CA PHE A 265 1.59 5.72 13.33
C PHE A 265 0.53 4.61 13.31
N ARG A 266 -0.72 4.99 13.47
CA ARG A 266 -1.83 4.05 13.50
C ARG A 266 -2.57 4.02 12.18
N GLY A 267 -2.91 2.81 11.73
CA GLY A 267 -3.69 2.62 10.53
C GLY A 267 -4.60 1.40 10.62
N ARG A 268 -5.35 1.16 9.54
CA ARG A 268 -6.17 -0.03 9.37
C ARG A 268 -6.05 -0.56 7.96
N ILE A 269 -6.10 -1.88 7.82
CA ILE A 269 -6.17 -2.53 6.52
C ILE A 269 -7.49 -2.14 5.85
N SER A 270 -7.39 -1.56 4.67
CA SER A 270 -8.54 -1.06 3.90
C SER A 270 -8.77 -1.81 2.60
N TYR A 271 -7.77 -2.56 2.15
CA TYR A 271 -7.83 -3.30 0.89
C TYR A 271 -6.83 -4.44 0.88
N ILE A 272 -7.24 -5.57 0.33
CA ILE A 272 -6.43 -6.75 0.07
C ILE A 272 -6.48 -6.99 -1.44
N ALA A 273 -5.33 -7.08 -2.10
CA ALA A 273 -5.27 -7.30 -3.55
C ALA A 273 -5.86 -8.68 -3.90
N PRO A 274 -6.60 -8.80 -5.02
CA PRO A 274 -7.21 -10.07 -5.43
C PRO A 274 -6.22 -11.03 -6.10
N ALA A 275 -5.01 -10.57 -6.42
CA ALA A 275 -4.00 -11.34 -7.14
C ALA A 275 -2.64 -11.27 -6.45
N VAL A 276 -1.95 -12.40 -6.47
CA VAL A 276 -0.56 -12.53 -5.99
C VAL A 276 0.39 -12.00 -7.06
N ASP A 277 1.37 -11.20 -6.68
CA ASP A 277 2.47 -10.82 -7.56
C ASP A 277 3.34 -12.07 -7.84
N PRO A 278 3.47 -12.50 -9.09
CA PRO A 278 4.20 -13.74 -9.43
C PRO A 278 5.70 -13.64 -9.15
N THR A 279 6.26 -12.44 -9.09
CA THR A 279 7.69 -12.19 -8.88
C THR A 279 8.05 -12.31 -7.41
N THR A 280 7.27 -11.67 -6.55
CA THR A 280 7.51 -11.63 -5.09
C THR A 280 6.78 -12.73 -4.33
N ARG A 281 5.76 -13.35 -4.93
CA ARG A 281 4.83 -14.30 -4.31
C ARG A 281 4.12 -13.74 -3.09
N THR A 282 3.89 -12.44 -3.08
CA THR A 282 3.17 -11.72 -2.04
C THR A 282 1.91 -11.09 -2.59
N LEU A 283 0.96 -10.82 -1.71
CA LEU A 283 -0.17 -9.94 -1.98
C LEU A 283 0.13 -8.55 -1.45
N GLN A 284 -0.21 -7.55 -2.24
CA GLN A 284 -0.12 -6.18 -1.78
C GLN A 284 -1.39 -5.81 -1.03
N GLU A 285 -1.26 -5.41 0.22
CA GLU A 285 -2.33 -4.90 1.03
C GLU A 285 -2.13 -3.43 1.34
N ARG A 286 -3.23 -2.73 1.49
CA ARG A 286 -3.22 -1.29 1.75
C ARG A 286 -3.74 -0.99 3.14
N ILE A 287 -2.93 -0.30 3.91
CA ILE A 287 -3.29 0.30 5.19
C ILE A 287 -3.50 1.80 4.98
N VAL A 288 -4.62 2.32 5.42
CA VAL A 288 -4.85 3.77 5.48
C VAL A 288 -4.36 4.28 6.82
N THR A 289 -3.47 5.26 6.78
CA THR A 289 -2.76 5.77 7.95
C THR A 289 -2.92 7.28 8.03
N GLU A 290 -3.25 7.79 9.20
CA GLU A 290 -3.28 9.22 9.48
C GLU A 290 -1.86 9.78 9.56
N ASN A 291 -1.66 10.95 8.94
CA ASN A 291 -0.38 11.63 8.87
C ASN A 291 -0.53 13.15 9.13
N PRO A 292 -1.13 13.57 10.27
CA PRO A 292 -1.47 14.97 10.50
C PRO A 292 -0.26 15.90 10.58
N ALA A 293 0.90 15.37 10.92
CA ALA A 293 2.16 16.11 10.98
C ALA A 293 2.95 16.04 9.66
N HIS A 294 2.40 15.41 8.60
CA HIS A 294 3.05 15.22 7.29
C HIS A 294 4.44 14.59 7.36
N LYS A 295 4.72 13.77 8.40
CA LYS A 295 6.02 13.12 8.63
C LYS A 295 6.27 11.95 7.69
N LEU A 296 5.23 11.13 7.44
CA LEU A 296 5.33 10.04 6.49
C LEU A 296 5.37 10.61 5.07
N LYS A 297 6.45 10.36 4.36
CA LYS A 297 6.68 10.79 2.98
C LYS A 297 6.60 9.59 2.04
N LYS A 298 6.18 9.83 0.81
CA LYS A 298 6.15 8.81 -0.26
C LYS A 298 7.48 8.07 -0.34
N ASP A 299 7.42 6.77 -0.61
CA ASP A 299 8.55 5.86 -0.78
C ASP A 299 9.40 5.62 0.50
N MET A 300 8.98 6.12 1.68
CA MET A 300 9.58 5.72 2.94
C MET A 300 9.30 4.24 3.23
N TYR A 301 10.34 3.50 3.62
CA TYR A 301 10.19 2.13 4.13
C TYR A 301 9.65 2.15 5.54
N VAL A 302 8.72 1.24 5.80
CA VAL A 302 8.04 1.10 7.08
C VAL A 302 7.85 -0.38 7.44
N THR A 303 7.73 -0.63 8.74
CA THR A 303 7.29 -1.92 9.26
C THR A 303 5.88 -1.77 9.83
N ALA A 304 4.96 -2.55 9.31
CA ALA A 304 3.59 -2.61 9.80
C ALA A 304 3.43 -3.84 10.71
N THR A 305 3.00 -3.59 11.93
CA THR A 305 2.65 -4.62 12.92
C THR A 305 1.13 -4.75 12.95
N VAL A 306 0.60 -5.77 12.27
CA VAL A 306 -0.85 -6.01 12.13
C VAL A 306 -1.31 -6.92 13.26
N ARG A 307 -2.39 -6.53 13.94
CA ARG A 307 -3.06 -7.37 14.94
C ARG A 307 -4.15 -8.18 14.24
N ALA A 308 -3.76 -9.38 13.80
CA ALA A 308 -4.56 -10.27 12.95
C ALA A 308 -5.46 -11.19 13.78
N GLY A 309 -6.34 -10.62 14.60
CA GLY A 309 -7.25 -11.39 15.45
C GLY A 309 -6.54 -12.08 16.62
N ALA A 310 -7.08 -13.21 17.04
CA ALA A 310 -6.52 -14.01 18.14
C ALA A 310 -6.84 -15.49 17.95
N VAL A 311 -5.91 -16.36 18.36
CA VAL A 311 -6.18 -17.79 18.47
C VAL A 311 -7.00 -18.00 19.74
N GLY A 312 -8.29 -18.27 19.57
CA GLY A 312 -9.20 -18.53 20.68
C GLY A 312 -8.96 -19.91 21.31
N ASN A 313 -9.18 -20.01 22.61
CA ASN A 313 -9.12 -21.28 23.36
C ASN A 313 -7.77 -22.02 23.25
N ALA A 314 -6.65 -21.28 23.07
CA ALA A 314 -5.31 -21.82 23.02
C ALA A 314 -4.83 -22.22 24.41
N LEU A 315 -4.14 -23.36 24.54
CA LEU A 315 -3.46 -23.74 25.77
C LEU A 315 -2.15 -22.98 25.84
N LEU A 316 -2.00 -22.12 26.84
CA LEU A 316 -0.90 -21.15 26.94
C LEU A 316 0.01 -21.46 28.12
N VAL A 317 1.30 -21.33 27.87
CA VAL A 317 2.36 -21.38 28.89
C VAL A 317 3.27 -20.15 28.75
N PRO A 318 4.00 -19.73 29.79
CA PRO A 318 5.02 -18.69 29.65
C PRO A 318 6.11 -19.11 28.64
N ASP A 319 6.62 -18.18 27.84
CA ASP A 319 7.68 -18.48 26.86
C ASP A 319 8.92 -19.10 27.52
N ALA A 320 9.25 -18.66 28.74
CA ALA A 320 10.37 -19.20 29.54
C ALA A 320 10.19 -20.70 29.89
N ALA A 321 8.99 -21.25 29.80
CA ALA A 321 8.74 -22.65 30.07
C ALA A 321 9.18 -23.57 28.91
N VAL A 322 9.25 -23.03 27.68
CA VAL A 322 9.55 -23.80 26.48
C VAL A 322 11.03 -23.81 26.22
N LEU A 323 11.63 -24.97 26.33
CA LEU A 323 13.04 -25.21 26.03
C LEU A 323 13.18 -26.01 24.73
N ARG A 324 14.39 -26.05 24.19
CA ARG A 324 14.73 -26.89 23.03
C ARG A 324 15.91 -27.77 23.35
N ASP A 325 15.85 -29.01 22.93
CA ASP A 325 16.94 -29.94 23.06
C ASP A 325 17.99 -29.83 21.95
N THR A 326 18.96 -30.70 21.95
CA THR A 326 20.04 -30.76 20.95
C THR A 326 19.54 -31.08 19.53
N GLU A 327 18.38 -31.70 19.42
CA GLU A 327 17.72 -32.02 18.16
C GLU A 327 16.69 -30.93 17.74
N ASN A 328 16.72 -29.77 18.47
CA ASN A 328 15.80 -28.64 18.29
C ASN A 328 14.32 -28.99 18.56
N GLN A 329 14.04 -30.07 19.31
CA GLN A 329 12.70 -30.48 19.69
C GLN A 329 12.24 -29.65 20.89
N PRO A 330 11.03 -29.02 20.84
CA PRO A 330 10.51 -28.26 21.96
C PRO A 330 10.03 -29.18 23.07
N PHE A 331 10.43 -28.88 24.30
CA PHE A 331 10.02 -29.60 25.51
C PHE A 331 9.81 -28.63 26.67
N LEU A 332 9.15 -29.11 27.71
CA LEU A 332 8.97 -28.38 28.97
C LEU A 332 9.10 -29.30 30.17
N TYR A 333 9.28 -28.71 31.34
CA TYR A 333 9.30 -29.41 32.60
C TYR A 333 7.97 -29.28 33.31
N LEU A 334 7.37 -30.42 33.65
CA LEU A 334 6.14 -30.52 34.43
C LEU A 334 6.44 -30.83 35.87
N GLN A 335 5.76 -30.17 36.79
CA GLN A 335 5.75 -30.55 38.18
C GLN A 335 4.75 -31.69 38.40
N THR A 336 5.20 -32.89 38.67
CA THR A 336 4.38 -34.09 38.91
C THR A 336 4.14 -34.36 40.40
N GLY A 337 5.00 -33.80 41.26
CA GLY A 337 4.92 -33.92 42.72
C GLY A 337 5.51 -32.71 43.43
N ALA A 338 5.54 -32.69 44.72
CA ALA A 338 6.09 -31.53 45.50
C ALA A 338 7.55 -31.21 45.10
N THR A 339 8.35 -32.23 44.85
CA THR A 339 9.79 -32.12 44.50
C THR A 339 10.14 -32.82 43.19
N GLN A 340 9.14 -33.35 42.48
CA GLN A 340 9.34 -34.19 41.29
C GLN A 340 8.97 -33.43 40.04
N PHE A 341 9.84 -33.53 39.06
CA PHE A 341 9.67 -32.91 37.74
C PHE A 341 9.88 -33.93 36.64
N ALA A 342 9.13 -33.79 35.57
CA ALA A 342 9.22 -34.65 34.39
C ALA A 342 9.47 -33.81 33.14
N ARG A 343 10.43 -34.21 32.32
CA ARG A 343 10.61 -33.65 30.99
C ARG A 343 9.55 -34.22 30.08
N ARG A 344 8.89 -33.35 29.27
CA ARG A 344 7.87 -33.77 28.31
C ARG A 344 8.06 -33.03 26.98
N LEU A 345 8.13 -33.76 25.88
CA LEU A 345 8.10 -33.19 24.54
C LEU A 345 6.72 -32.63 24.25
N VAL A 346 6.69 -31.48 23.59
CA VAL A 346 5.44 -30.80 23.23
C VAL A 346 5.52 -30.30 21.80
N THR A 347 4.36 -30.06 21.21
CA THR A 347 4.28 -29.33 19.93
C THR A 347 3.83 -27.92 20.25
N ILE A 348 4.62 -26.94 19.83
CA ILE A 348 4.32 -25.53 20.01
C ILE A 348 3.57 -24.98 18.81
N GLY A 349 2.75 -23.95 19.06
CA GLY A 349 2.09 -23.15 18.05
C GLY A 349 2.65 -21.72 18.02
N GLU A 350 1.79 -20.74 18.00
CA GLU A 350 2.16 -19.32 17.99
C GLU A 350 2.63 -18.84 19.36
N SER A 351 3.53 -17.83 19.35
CA SER A 351 4.00 -17.14 20.56
C SER A 351 3.71 -15.66 20.42
N SER A 352 3.15 -15.07 21.47
CA SER A 352 2.85 -13.64 21.53
C SER A 352 2.74 -13.17 22.98
N ASN A 353 3.21 -11.95 23.25
CA ASN A 353 3.12 -11.30 24.56
C ASN A 353 3.67 -12.15 25.73
N GLY A 354 4.82 -12.82 25.53
CA GLY A 354 5.47 -13.62 26.57
C GLY A 354 4.77 -14.95 26.87
N ARG A 355 3.87 -15.40 25.97
CA ARG A 355 3.18 -16.68 26.09
C ARG A 355 3.25 -17.47 24.79
N THR A 356 3.48 -18.77 24.92
CA THR A 356 3.52 -19.73 23.80
C THR A 356 2.32 -20.67 23.86
N GLN A 357 1.70 -20.88 22.71
CA GLN A 357 0.64 -21.88 22.54
C GLN A 357 1.25 -23.28 22.48
N ILE A 358 0.65 -24.22 23.22
CA ILE A 358 0.94 -25.65 23.10
C ILE A 358 -0.22 -26.30 22.36
N THR A 359 0.10 -26.93 21.21
CA THR A 359 -0.89 -27.61 20.37
C THR A 359 -1.07 -29.08 20.72
N SER A 360 -0.03 -29.73 21.25
CA SER A 360 -0.09 -31.10 21.76
C SER A 360 0.96 -31.38 22.84
N GLY A 361 0.75 -32.42 23.64
CA GLY A 361 1.67 -32.87 24.68
C GLY A 361 1.39 -32.31 26.08
N LEU A 362 0.43 -31.39 26.25
CA LEU A 362 0.11 -30.77 27.55
C LEU A 362 -1.40 -30.72 27.76
N LYS A 363 -1.84 -30.85 29.00
CA LYS A 363 -3.23 -30.73 29.41
C LYS A 363 -3.46 -29.43 30.20
N GLU A 364 -4.70 -28.94 30.15
CA GLU A 364 -5.11 -27.79 30.95
C GLU A 364 -4.96 -28.07 32.44
N GLY A 365 -4.43 -27.11 33.20
CA GLY A 365 -4.20 -27.20 34.62
C GLY A 365 -2.90 -27.89 35.02
N GLU A 366 -2.17 -28.52 34.09
CA GLU A 366 -0.83 -29.06 34.39
C GLU A 366 0.12 -27.91 34.75
N ARG A 367 0.95 -28.13 35.78
CA ARG A 367 1.88 -27.12 36.29
C ARG A 367 3.20 -27.23 35.54
N VAL A 368 3.58 -26.17 34.85
CA VAL A 368 4.82 -26.09 34.08
C VAL A 368 5.80 -25.17 34.80
N VAL A 369 7.08 -25.44 34.64
CA VAL A 369 8.14 -24.58 35.17
C VAL A 369 8.40 -23.50 34.12
N GLY A 370 8.15 -22.24 34.48
CA GLY A 370 8.45 -21.04 33.71
C GLY A 370 9.89 -20.58 33.91
N ASP A 371 10.07 -19.48 34.64
CA ASP A 371 11.42 -19.01 34.95
C ASP A 371 12.14 -20.04 35.84
N GLY A 372 13.40 -20.29 35.50
CA GLY A 372 14.22 -21.36 36.11
C GLY A 372 14.21 -22.69 35.36
N SER A 373 13.43 -22.81 34.27
CA SER A 373 13.41 -24.03 33.43
C SER A 373 14.81 -24.39 32.88
N LEU A 374 15.60 -23.40 32.51
CA LEU A 374 17.00 -23.60 32.07
C LEU A 374 17.89 -24.16 33.15
N PHE A 375 17.68 -23.79 34.42
CA PHE A 375 18.38 -24.35 35.54
C PHE A 375 18.07 -25.85 35.71
N LEU A 376 16.82 -26.26 35.50
CA LEU A 376 16.44 -27.67 35.50
C LEU A 376 17.09 -28.46 34.37
N GLN A 377 17.24 -27.89 33.21
CA GLN A 377 17.93 -28.52 32.07
C GLN A 377 19.40 -28.80 32.43
N PHE A 378 20.06 -27.84 33.09
CA PHE A 378 21.44 -27.99 33.54
C PHE A 378 21.57 -29.08 34.61
N GLN A 379 20.69 -29.09 35.62
CA GLN A 379 20.69 -30.12 36.68
C GLN A 379 20.39 -31.52 36.10
N ASN A 380 19.49 -31.65 35.19
CA ASN A 380 19.18 -32.92 34.52
C ASN A 380 20.37 -33.45 33.70
N SER A 381 21.18 -32.56 33.11
CA SER A 381 22.37 -32.94 32.34
C SER A 381 23.54 -33.41 33.23
N LEU A 382 23.54 -33.04 34.54
CA LEU A 382 24.54 -33.50 35.49
C LEU A 382 24.20 -34.85 36.15
N GLN A 383 22.94 -35.30 36.00
CA GLN A 383 22.48 -36.58 36.58
C GLN A 383 22.55 -37.77 35.60
N HIS A 384 22.87 -37.49 34.35
CA HIS A 384 23.08 -38.43 33.27
C HIS A 384 24.46 -38.27 32.66
#